data_b55c200a18ab99dc4a23ac02e4c4c706
#
_entry.id   b55c200a18ab99dc4a23ac02e4c4c706
#
_cell.length_a   1.000
_cell.length_b   1.000
_cell.length_c   1.000
_cell.angle_alpha   90.00
_cell.angle_beta   90.00
_cell.angle_gamma   90.00
#
_symmetry.space_group_name_H-M   'P 1'
#
loop_
_entity.id
_entity.type
_entity.pdbx_description
1 polymer ?
#
loop_
_entity_poly.entity_id
_entity_poly.type
_entity_poly.pdbx_seq_one_letter_code
_entity_poly.pdbx_strand_id
1 'polypeptide(L)'
;MRVKALLTFAFLGGGASAQLPDGPGKAETEKICSQCHELARSISLKQDRAGWEITVNQMVSLGAKATDKETGAVIDYLAAHYAAEEVPRINVNKARAIDLESGLTLRRSEAAAIIEYRAKNGPFKSIDDLKKVPGLDAAKIDAKKDRLTFE
;
A
#
# COMPACT_ATOMS: atom_id res chain seq x y z
N MET A 1 -43.52 41.69 -28.84
CA MET A 1 -42.07 41.68 -28.57
C MET A 1 -41.78 40.61 -27.51
N ARG A 2 -41.12 39.50 -27.88
CA ARG A 2 -40.76 38.41 -26.97
C ARG A 2 -39.25 38.54 -26.69
N VAL A 3 -38.91 38.89 -25.47
CA VAL A 3 -37.52 38.98 -24.99
C VAL A 3 -37.06 37.56 -24.61
N LYS A 4 -36.12 37.01 -25.36
CA LYS A 4 -35.44 35.76 -25.03
C LYS A 4 -34.34 36.04 -24.00
N ALA A 5 -34.54 35.60 -22.77
CA ALA A 5 -33.49 35.61 -21.76
C ALA A 5 -32.48 34.49 -22.07
N LEU A 6 -31.23 34.85 -22.39
CA LEU A 6 -30.12 33.93 -22.45
C LEU A 6 -29.64 33.67 -21.03
N LEU A 7 -29.87 32.45 -20.54
CA LEU A 7 -29.21 31.95 -19.33
C LEU A 7 -27.78 31.50 -19.68
N THR A 8 -26.81 32.32 -19.26
CA THR A 8 -25.38 31.95 -19.30
C THR A 8 -25.09 31.02 -18.14
N PHE A 9 -24.92 29.74 -18.44
CA PHE A 9 -24.42 28.76 -17.48
C PHE A 9 -22.90 28.94 -17.32
N ALA A 10 -22.47 29.54 -16.22
CA ALA A 10 -21.09 29.59 -15.85
C ALA A 10 -20.65 28.21 -15.32
N PHE A 11 -19.91 27.46 -16.12
CA PHE A 11 -19.21 26.25 -15.64
C PHE A 11 -18.09 26.69 -14.70
N LEU A 12 -18.34 26.62 -13.42
CA LEU A 12 -17.29 26.61 -12.39
C LEU A 12 -16.59 25.26 -12.44
N GLY A 13 -15.55 25.16 -13.25
CA GLY A 13 -14.63 24.05 -13.25
C GLY A 13 -13.79 24.09 -11.95
N GLY A 14 -14.35 23.54 -10.88
CA GLY A 14 -13.58 23.27 -9.65
C GLY A 14 -12.67 22.09 -9.92
N GLY A 15 -11.40 22.34 -10.27
CA GLY A 15 -10.36 21.32 -10.18
C GLY A 15 -10.31 20.83 -8.74
N ALA A 16 -10.54 19.53 -8.50
CA ALA A 16 -10.35 18.92 -7.20
C ALA A 16 -8.83 18.92 -6.90
N SER A 17 -8.36 19.99 -6.26
CA SER A 17 -7.03 19.99 -5.64
C SER A 17 -7.04 18.89 -4.58
N ALA A 18 -6.14 17.94 -4.71
CA ALA A 18 -5.93 16.94 -3.67
C ALA A 18 -5.51 17.69 -2.40
N GLN A 19 -6.43 17.77 -1.43
CA GLN A 19 -6.14 18.41 -0.15
C GLN A 19 -5.36 17.43 0.72
N LEU A 20 -4.15 17.83 1.12
CA LEU A 20 -3.36 17.08 2.07
C LEU A 20 -3.98 17.17 3.47
N PRO A 21 -3.98 16.10 4.26
CA PRO A 21 -4.32 16.14 5.68
C PRO A 21 -3.50 17.21 6.45
N ASP A 22 -4.09 17.82 7.45
CA ASP A 22 -3.35 18.77 8.28
C ASP A 22 -2.34 18.05 9.17
N GLY A 23 -1.16 18.61 9.31
CA GLY A 23 -0.09 18.04 10.14
C GLY A 23 1.29 18.64 9.85
N PRO A 24 2.26 18.34 10.73
CA PRO A 24 3.65 18.74 10.53
C PRO A 24 4.21 18.20 9.22
N GLY A 25 4.86 19.01 8.41
CA GLY A 25 5.42 18.62 7.12
C GLY A 25 4.48 18.82 5.92
N LYS A 26 3.21 19.21 6.14
CA LYS A 26 2.25 19.48 5.06
C LYS A 26 2.75 20.54 4.09
N ALA A 27 3.15 21.71 4.60
CA ALA A 27 3.59 22.83 3.79
C ALA A 27 4.85 22.49 2.97
N GLU A 28 5.79 21.78 3.58
CA GLU A 28 6.99 21.28 2.92
C GLU A 28 6.63 20.28 1.81
N THR A 29 5.68 19.38 2.09
CA THR A 29 5.20 18.39 1.12
C THR A 29 4.52 19.08 -0.08
N GLU A 30 3.62 20.02 0.16
CA GLU A 30 3.01 20.80 -0.91
C GLU A 30 4.04 21.55 -1.75
N LYS A 31 4.95 22.27 -1.08
CA LYS A 31 6.00 23.06 -1.72
C LYS A 31 6.94 22.22 -2.58
N ILE A 32 7.38 21.05 -2.08
CA ILE A 32 8.43 20.25 -2.72
C ILE A 32 7.84 19.35 -3.80
N CYS A 33 6.75 18.67 -3.53
CA CYS A 33 6.16 17.73 -4.48
C CYS A 33 5.53 18.42 -5.69
N SER A 34 5.03 19.66 -5.54
CA SER A 34 4.43 20.41 -6.66
C SER A 34 5.41 21.11 -7.58
N GLN A 35 6.74 20.96 -7.36
CA GLN A 35 7.74 21.62 -8.23
C GLN A 35 7.77 21.07 -9.66
N CYS A 36 7.42 19.80 -9.86
CA CYS A 36 7.60 19.13 -11.15
C CYS A 36 6.32 18.48 -11.69
N HIS A 37 5.37 18.11 -10.82
CA HIS A 37 4.12 17.44 -11.21
C HIS A 37 3.02 17.70 -10.18
N GLU A 38 1.80 17.30 -10.52
CA GLU A 38 0.66 17.45 -9.61
C GLU A 38 0.83 16.62 -8.34
N LEU A 39 0.47 17.23 -7.22
CA LEU A 39 0.57 16.64 -5.88
C LEU A 39 -0.19 15.30 -5.76
N ALA A 40 -1.35 15.19 -6.41
CA ALA A 40 -2.15 13.96 -6.44
C ALA A 40 -1.35 12.74 -6.91
N ARG A 41 -0.41 12.93 -7.85
CA ARG A 41 0.46 11.85 -8.32
C ARG A 41 1.42 11.37 -7.22
N SER A 42 2.00 12.30 -6.46
CA SER A 42 2.92 11.97 -5.36
C SER A 42 2.24 11.16 -4.27
N ILE A 43 1.04 11.57 -3.86
CA ILE A 43 0.31 10.97 -2.74
C ILE A 43 -0.54 9.75 -3.12
N SER A 44 -0.59 9.37 -4.40
CA SER A 44 -1.25 8.12 -4.83
C SER A 44 -0.52 6.86 -4.37
N LEU A 45 0.77 6.98 -4.08
CA LEU A 45 1.57 5.90 -3.53
C LEU A 45 1.26 5.71 -2.04
N LYS A 46 1.37 4.46 -1.59
CA LYS A 46 1.30 4.07 -0.18
C LYS A 46 2.56 3.27 0.14
N GLN A 47 3.39 3.79 1.02
CA GLN A 47 4.69 3.19 1.31
C GLN A 47 4.97 3.24 2.81
N ASP A 48 5.83 2.35 3.29
CA ASP A 48 6.43 2.51 4.61
C ASP A 48 7.43 3.68 4.61
N ARG A 49 7.95 4.02 5.78
CA ARG A 49 8.90 5.13 5.93
C ARG A 49 10.14 4.96 5.05
N ALA A 50 10.67 3.74 4.95
CA ALA A 50 11.85 3.45 4.13
C ALA A 50 11.57 3.64 2.63
N GLY A 51 10.41 3.21 2.15
CA GLY A 51 9.95 3.44 0.78
C GLY A 51 9.79 4.94 0.48
N TRP A 52 9.23 5.70 1.40
CA TRP A 52 9.13 7.16 1.24
C TRP A 52 10.50 7.84 1.25
N GLU A 53 11.43 7.39 2.08
CA GLU A 53 12.80 7.90 2.10
C GLU A 53 13.49 7.70 0.74
N ILE A 54 13.40 6.52 0.16
CA ILE A 54 13.92 6.23 -1.17
C ILE A 54 13.27 7.14 -2.21
N THR A 55 11.94 7.25 -2.20
CA THR A 55 11.19 8.03 -3.18
C THR A 55 11.53 9.52 -3.12
N VAL A 56 11.52 10.12 -1.93
CA VAL A 56 11.79 11.56 -1.74
C VAL A 56 13.24 11.89 -2.11
N ASN A 57 14.21 11.07 -1.68
CA ASN A 57 15.62 11.26 -2.03
C ASN A 57 15.84 11.13 -3.54
N GLN A 58 15.12 10.25 -4.21
CA GLN A 58 15.17 10.15 -5.68
C GLN A 58 14.64 11.42 -6.34
N MET A 59 13.54 12.00 -5.85
CA MET A 59 13.03 13.26 -6.40
C MET A 59 14.02 14.41 -6.19
N VAL A 60 14.70 14.48 -5.05
CA VAL A 60 15.76 15.45 -4.80
C VAL A 60 16.93 15.24 -5.77
N SER A 61 17.36 14.01 -6.00
CA SER A 61 18.42 13.70 -6.97
C SER A 61 18.05 14.05 -8.43
N LEU A 62 16.75 14.04 -8.74
CA LEU A 62 16.22 14.46 -10.04
C LEU A 62 16.02 15.97 -10.15
N GLY A 63 16.33 16.74 -9.11
CA GLY A 63 16.36 18.20 -9.14
C GLY A 63 15.28 18.91 -8.31
N ALA A 64 14.46 18.20 -7.54
CA ALA A 64 13.57 18.83 -6.58
C ALA A 64 14.40 19.55 -5.51
N LYS A 65 14.09 20.83 -5.27
CA LYS A 65 14.86 21.67 -4.35
C LYS A 65 14.28 21.58 -2.94
N ALA A 66 15.06 20.97 -2.07
CA ALA A 66 14.76 20.84 -0.66
C ALA A 66 16.05 20.86 0.18
N THR A 67 15.98 21.36 1.39
CA THR A 67 17.03 21.20 2.41
C THR A 67 16.86 19.83 3.06
N ASP A 68 17.88 19.31 3.73
CA ASP A 68 17.81 18.06 4.48
C ASP A 68 16.69 18.07 5.53
N LYS A 69 16.49 19.21 6.18
CA LYS A 69 15.40 19.40 7.15
C LYS A 69 14.02 19.29 6.50
N GLU A 70 13.83 19.93 5.37
CA GLU A 70 12.56 19.84 4.61
C GLU A 70 12.34 18.43 4.08
N THR A 71 13.38 17.77 3.56
CA THR A 71 13.34 16.38 3.11
C THR A 71 12.89 15.45 4.23
N GLY A 72 13.46 15.58 5.43
CA GLY A 72 13.05 14.83 6.62
C GLY A 72 11.59 15.07 6.99
N ALA A 73 11.14 16.33 7.01
CA ALA A 73 9.76 16.68 7.31
C ALA A 73 8.76 16.10 6.31
N VAL A 74 9.10 16.07 5.01
CA VAL A 74 8.28 15.44 3.96
C VAL A 74 8.20 13.93 4.16
N ILE A 75 9.31 13.27 4.44
CA ILE A 75 9.34 11.81 4.68
C ILE A 75 8.46 11.45 5.88
N ASP A 76 8.61 12.18 6.99
CA ASP A 76 7.83 11.94 8.20
C ASP A 76 6.32 12.17 7.96
N TYR A 77 5.97 13.22 7.23
CA TYR A 77 4.59 13.53 6.86
C TYR A 77 3.99 12.43 5.98
N LEU A 78 4.70 12.02 4.93
CA LEU A 78 4.21 10.99 4.01
C LEU A 78 4.11 9.63 4.71
N ALA A 79 5.05 9.27 5.56
CA ALA A 79 4.99 8.05 6.35
C ALA A 79 3.81 8.03 7.33
N ALA A 80 3.44 9.18 7.88
CA ALA A 80 2.32 9.29 8.81
C ALA A 80 0.94 9.25 8.12
N HIS A 81 0.80 9.89 6.96
CA HIS A 81 -0.50 10.08 6.31
C HIS A 81 -0.72 9.18 5.08
N TYR A 82 0.34 8.66 4.48
CA TYR A 82 0.33 7.83 3.28
C TYR A 82 1.14 6.55 3.48
N ALA A 83 1.01 5.97 4.67
CA ALA A 83 1.61 4.67 4.99
C ALA A 83 1.08 3.57 4.07
N ALA A 84 1.91 2.57 3.80
CA ALA A 84 1.46 1.33 3.20
C ALA A 84 0.37 0.71 4.09
N GLU A 85 -0.71 0.25 3.48
CA GLU A 85 -1.71 -0.50 4.22
C GLU A 85 -1.06 -1.75 4.80
N GLU A 86 -1.21 -1.96 6.10
CA GLU A 86 -0.82 -3.23 6.70
C GLU A 86 -1.61 -4.35 6.04
N VAL A 87 -0.91 -5.18 5.28
CA VAL A 87 -1.54 -6.36 4.70
C VAL A 87 -1.81 -7.33 5.85
N PRO A 88 -3.07 -7.67 6.14
CA PRO A 88 -3.42 -8.52 7.27
C PRO A 88 -2.64 -9.83 7.23
N ARG A 89 -2.10 -10.23 8.39
CA ARG A 89 -1.47 -11.54 8.52
C ARG A 89 -2.50 -12.65 8.34
N ILE A 90 -2.07 -13.75 7.76
CA ILE A 90 -2.91 -14.89 7.47
C ILE A 90 -2.64 -15.98 8.50
N ASN A 91 -3.65 -16.25 9.31
CA ASN A 91 -3.59 -17.41 10.20
C ASN A 91 -3.85 -18.68 9.38
N VAL A 92 -2.80 -19.43 9.07
CA VAL A 92 -2.90 -20.63 8.22
C VAL A 92 -3.76 -21.75 8.82
N ASN A 93 -3.95 -21.73 10.15
CA ASN A 93 -4.78 -22.72 10.80
C ASN A 93 -6.29 -22.38 10.74
N LYS A 94 -6.63 -21.10 10.54
CA LYS A 94 -8.02 -20.61 10.51
C LYS A 94 -8.45 -20.12 9.13
N ALA A 95 -7.51 -19.80 8.25
CA ALA A 95 -7.78 -19.23 6.93
C ALA A 95 -8.65 -20.18 6.07
N ARG A 96 -9.56 -19.58 5.30
CA ARG A 96 -10.32 -20.28 4.26
C ARG A 96 -9.46 -20.44 3.01
N ALA A 97 -9.88 -21.31 2.09
CA ALA A 97 -9.17 -21.51 0.83
C ALA A 97 -8.93 -20.19 0.09
N ILE A 98 -9.95 -19.34 -0.04
CA ILE A 98 -9.84 -18.07 -0.76
C ILE A 98 -8.86 -17.11 -0.08
N ASP A 99 -8.76 -17.13 1.23
CA ASP A 99 -7.84 -16.27 1.98
C ASP A 99 -6.37 -16.72 1.75
N LEU A 100 -6.15 -18.05 1.65
CA LEU A 100 -4.86 -18.65 1.30
C LEU A 100 -4.48 -18.38 -0.17
N GLU A 101 -5.44 -18.54 -1.10
CA GLU A 101 -5.24 -18.29 -2.52
C GLU A 101 -4.83 -16.83 -2.77
N SER A 102 -5.64 -15.88 -2.29
CA SER A 102 -5.42 -14.45 -2.52
C SER A 102 -4.24 -13.89 -1.72
N GLY A 103 -4.17 -14.26 -0.45
CA GLY A 103 -3.18 -13.70 0.47
C GLY A 103 -1.77 -14.22 0.27
N LEU A 104 -1.62 -15.48 -0.12
CA LEU A 104 -0.32 -16.12 -0.34
C LEU A 104 0.01 -16.33 -1.82
N THR A 105 -0.88 -15.90 -2.73
CA THR A 105 -0.71 -16.10 -4.17
C THR A 105 -0.58 -17.59 -4.53
N LEU A 106 -1.37 -18.43 -3.86
CA LEU A 106 -1.39 -19.87 -4.06
C LEU A 106 -2.41 -20.26 -5.13
N ARG A 107 -2.15 -21.35 -5.81
CA ARG A 107 -3.15 -22.01 -6.65
C ARG A 107 -4.23 -22.63 -5.75
N ARG A 108 -5.42 -22.79 -6.29
CA ARG A 108 -6.54 -23.46 -5.57
C ARG A 108 -6.17 -24.84 -5.05
N SER A 109 -5.41 -25.61 -5.81
CA SER A 109 -4.92 -26.94 -5.39
C SER A 109 -3.96 -26.86 -4.20
N GLU A 110 -3.09 -25.83 -4.16
CA GLU A 110 -2.16 -25.61 -3.05
C GLU A 110 -2.91 -25.21 -1.77
N ALA A 111 -3.89 -24.31 -1.89
CA ALA A 111 -4.75 -23.91 -0.76
C ALA A 111 -5.59 -25.09 -0.23
N ALA A 112 -6.15 -25.91 -1.11
CA ALA A 112 -6.87 -27.12 -0.73
C ALA A 112 -5.97 -28.11 0.00
N ALA A 113 -4.74 -28.32 -0.48
CA ALA A 113 -3.76 -29.22 0.15
C ALA A 113 -3.41 -28.77 1.57
N ILE A 114 -3.28 -27.46 1.83
CA ILE A 114 -3.05 -26.92 3.17
C ILE A 114 -4.23 -27.27 4.11
N ILE A 115 -5.47 -27.04 3.64
CA ILE A 115 -6.67 -27.32 4.44
C ILE A 115 -6.78 -28.81 4.75
N GLU A 116 -6.58 -29.66 3.75
CA GLU A 116 -6.62 -31.11 3.94
C GLU A 116 -5.53 -31.59 4.91
N TYR A 117 -4.30 -31.06 4.73
CA TYR A 117 -3.18 -31.45 5.58
C TYR A 117 -3.43 -31.11 7.03
N ARG A 118 -3.90 -29.87 7.36
CA ARG A 118 -4.20 -29.49 8.74
C ARG A 118 -5.37 -30.27 9.33
N ALA A 119 -6.35 -30.62 8.53
CA ALA A 119 -7.48 -31.45 8.98
C ALA A 119 -7.04 -32.86 9.36
N LYS A 120 -6.02 -33.41 8.66
CA LYS A 120 -5.52 -34.76 8.87
C LYS A 120 -4.44 -34.85 9.95
N ASN A 121 -3.54 -33.84 10.00
CA ASN A 121 -2.32 -33.89 10.83
C ASN A 121 -2.35 -32.92 12.02
N GLY A 122 -3.42 -32.13 12.13
CA GLY A 122 -3.54 -31.10 13.15
C GLY A 122 -2.99 -29.73 12.70
N PRO A 123 -3.06 -28.72 13.58
CA PRO A 123 -2.63 -27.36 13.24
C PRO A 123 -1.12 -27.27 13.00
N PHE A 124 -0.74 -26.42 12.08
CA PHE A 124 0.66 -26.05 11.86
C PHE A 124 1.19 -25.23 13.03
N LYS A 125 2.42 -25.48 13.44
CA LYS A 125 3.10 -24.76 14.52
C LYS A 125 4.18 -23.80 14.01
N SER A 126 4.62 -24.00 12.76
CA SER A 126 5.70 -23.23 12.15
C SER A 126 5.61 -23.22 10.63
N ILE A 127 6.43 -22.38 10.02
CA ILE A 127 6.61 -22.34 8.56
C ILE A 127 7.14 -23.69 8.05
N ASP A 128 8.04 -24.33 8.80
CA ASP A 128 8.59 -25.62 8.40
C ASP A 128 7.56 -26.74 8.41
N ASP A 129 6.55 -26.66 9.29
CA ASP A 129 5.41 -27.57 9.25
C ASP A 129 4.57 -27.32 8.01
N LEU A 130 4.33 -26.06 7.66
CA LEU A 130 3.57 -25.70 6.46
C LEU A 130 4.27 -26.18 5.18
N LYS A 131 5.59 -26.12 5.13
CA LYS A 131 6.38 -26.62 3.99
C LYS A 131 6.32 -28.13 3.79
N LYS A 132 5.86 -28.90 4.78
CA LYS A 132 5.65 -30.36 4.66
C LYS A 132 4.41 -30.72 3.83
N VAL A 133 3.56 -29.76 3.51
CA VAL A 133 2.36 -30.00 2.70
C VAL A 133 2.75 -30.42 1.29
N PRO A 134 2.30 -31.60 0.81
CA PRO A 134 2.65 -32.08 -0.52
C PRO A 134 2.16 -31.13 -1.61
N GLY A 135 3.01 -30.87 -2.60
CA GLY A 135 2.69 -30.02 -3.75
C GLY A 135 2.74 -28.50 -3.48
N LEU A 136 3.14 -28.09 -2.27
CA LEU A 136 3.33 -26.70 -1.95
C LEU A 136 4.74 -26.23 -2.35
N ASP A 137 4.83 -25.06 -2.96
CA ASP A 137 6.10 -24.44 -3.30
C ASP A 137 6.70 -23.73 -2.07
N ALA A 138 7.76 -24.30 -1.52
CA ALA A 138 8.43 -23.78 -0.34
C ALA A 138 8.97 -22.35 -0.55
N ALA A 139 9.45 -22.03 -1.75
CA ALA A 139 9.96 -20.69 -2.05
C ALA A 139 8.86 -19.62 -1.99
N LYS A 140 7.65 -19.94 -2.44
CA LYS A 140 6.49 -19.04 -2.30
C LYS A 140 6.14 -18.79 -0.84
N ILE A 141 6.23 -19.81 0.00
CA ILE A 141 5.95 -19.69 1.43
C ILE A 141 7.01 -18.82 2.11
N ASP A 142 8.29 -19.04 1.80
CA ASP A 142 9.38 -18.22 2.34
C ASP A 142 9.26 -16.75 1.94
N ALA A 143 8.88 -16.48 0.71
CA ALA A 143 8.66 -15.11 0.22
C ALA A 143 7.51 -14.37 0.94
N LYS A 144 6.63 -15.10 1.64
CA LYS A 144 5.47 -14.56 2.35
C LYS A 144 5.51 -14.81 3.86
N LYS A 145 6.66 -15.23 4.40
CA LYS A 145 6.81 -15.64 5.81
C LYS A 145 6.29 -14.61 6.81
N ASP A 146 6.56 -13.32 6.56
CA ASP A 146 6.18 -12.23 7.45
C ASP A 146 4.66 -11.98 7.49
N ARG A 147 3.92 -12.58 6.57
CA ARG A 147 2.46 -12.53 6.48
C ARG A 147 1.77 -13.70 7.16
N LEU A 148 2.49 -14.67 7.67
CA LEU A 148 1.94 -15.90 8.25
C LEU A 148 1.85 -15.83 9.76
N THR A 149 0.76 -16.38 10.32
CA THR A 149 0.62 -16.68 11.74
C THR A 149 0.09 -18.12 11.92
N PHE A 150 0.35 -18.71 13.09
CA PHE A 150 0.08 -20.11 13.40
C PHE A 150 -0.74 -20.27 14.71
N GLU A 151 -1.46 -19.24 15.11
CA GLU A 151 -2.27 -19.21 16.33
C GLU A 151 -3.53 -20.09 16.25
#